data_04636a44d7f3dd6b9c3a8f1fe52cbd82
#
_entry.id   04636a44d7f3dd6b9c3a8f1fe52cbd82
#
_cell.length_a   1.000
_cell.length_b   1.000
_cell.length_c   1.000
_cell.angle_alpha   90.00
_cell.angle_beta   90.00
_cell.angle_gamma   90.00
#
_symmetry.space_group_name_H-M   'P 1'
#
loop_
_entity.id
_entity.type
_entity.pdbx_description
1 polymer ?
#
loop_
_entity_poly.entity_id
_entity_poly.type
_entity_poly.pdbx_seq_one_letter_code
_entity_poly.pdbx_strand_id
1 'polypeptide(L)'
;MNAVGAHTIRASTVLPARRRDIELHTADGLRLVGELALPLERDPVATLITLHPLPTHGGYMDSHVFRKASYRLPALADIAVLRFNTRGTTSDRGTSEGGYDAARDERFDVAAAIEFAEFAQAPALVNRWLLGWSFGTDLALMYGNDPAVEGAILLSPPLKFSGPEHLQGWAASGRSVVALVPELDDYLRPDEAVKRFSAIPQARVIGVEGAKHLWVGEPYLRRVLDEIVATVRPGFGPLPTTWHGDVASASVIAPAKKTAL
;
A
#
# COMPACT_ATOMS: atom_id res chain seq x y z
N MET A 1 -9.62 19.49 33.03
CA MET A 1 -8.98 19.08 31.75
C MET A 1 -8.02 17.95 32.07
N ASN A 2 -8.41 16.72 31.79
CA ASN A 2 -7.50 15.58 31.97
C ASN A 2 -6.37 15.74 30.94
N ALA A 3 -5.11 15.73 31.39
CA ALA A 3 -3.96 15.73 30.54
C ALA A 3 -4.03 14.48 29.67
N VAL A 4 -4.26 14.64 28.37
CA VAL A 4 -4.21 13.55 27.41
C VAL A 4 -2.76 13.06 27.40
N GLY A 5 -2.55 11.86 27.96
CA GLY A 5 -1.21 11.27 28.07
C GLY A 5 -0.62 10.99 26.68
N ALA A 6 0.68 11.18 26.53
CA ALA A 6 1.40 10.76 25.33
C ALA A 6 1.52 9.24 25.32
N HIS A 7 1.02 8.59 24.27
CA HIS A 7 1.12 7.15 24.06
C HIS A 7 2.25 6.82 23.10
N THR A 8 3.20 5.98 23.49
CA THR A 8 4.22 5.46 22.58
C THR A 8 3.58 4.56 21.53
N ILE A 9 3.85 4.83 20.25
CA ILE A 9 3.37 4.02 19.14
C ILE A 9 4.19 2.72 19.08
N ARG A 10 3.53 1.59 19.35
CA ARG A 10 4.12 0.25 19.37
C ARG A 10 3.58 -0.59 18.20
N ALA A 11 4.14 -1.78 18.00
CA ALA A 11 3.74 -2.70 16.92
C ALA A 11 2.22 -3.02 16.90
N SER A 12 1.56 -3.06 18.05
CA SER A 12 0.12 -3.33 18.20
C SER A 12 -0.75 -2.07 18.20
N THR A 13 -0.16 -0.86 18.14
CA THR A 13 -0.93 0.38 18.24
C THR A 13 -1.80 0.58 17.01
N VAL A 14 -3.10 0.78 17.24
CA VAL A 14 -4.10 1.18 16.27
C VAL A 14 -4.51 2.61 16.56
N LEU A 15 -4.21 3.53 15.68
CA LEU A 15 -4.59 4.93 15.82
C LEU A 15 -6.00 5.18 15.24
N PRO A 16 -6.70 6.23 15.71
CA PRO A 16 -8.04 6.56 15.24
C PRO A 16 -8.09 6.79 13.73
N ALA A 17 -9.08 6.20 13.08
CA ALA A 17 -9.35 6.38 11.66
C ALA A 17 -10.80 5.98 11.36
N ARG A 18 -11.39 6.55 10.32
CA ARG A 18 -12.65 6.05 9.75
C ARG A 18 -12.33 4.84 8.90
N ARG A 19 -12.78 3.65 9.30
CA ARG A 19 -12.55 2.41 8.57
C ARG A 19 -13.86 1.88 8.04
N ARG A 20 -13.88 1.47 6.79
CA ARG A 20 -15.05 0.83 6.18
C ARG A 20 -14.61 -0.33 5.30
N ASP A 21 -15.34 -1.42 5.39
CA ASP A 21 -15.23 -2.51 4.44
C ASP A 21 -15.77 -2.03 3.10
N ILE A 22 -15.10 -2.44 2.03
CA ILE A 22 -15.46 -2.12 0.65
C ILE A 22 -15.44 -3.38 -0.20
N GLU A 23 -16.13 -3.31 -1.31
CA GLU A 23 -16.08 -4.31 -2.37
C GLU A 23 -15.59 -3.61 -3.65
N LEU A 24 -14.62 -4.22 -4.33
CA LEU A 24 -14.19 -3.79 -5.66
C LEU A 24 -14.80 -4.74 -6.69
N HIS A 25 -15.26 -4.20 -7.80
CA HIS A 25 -15.84 -4.98 -8.89
C HIS A 25 -14.92 -4.91 -10.09
N THR A 26 -14.43 -6.06 -10.53
CA THR A 26 -13.52 -6.15 -11.67
C THR A 26 -14.28 -6.17 -13.00
N ALA A 27 -13.63 -5.73 -14.08
CA ALA A 27 -14.24 -5.72 -15.41
C ALA A 27 -14.59 -7.12 -15.94
N ASP A 28 -13.97 -8.17 -15.41
CA ASP A 28 -14.31 -9.58 -15.70
C ASP A 28 -15.35 -10.18 -14.74
N GLY A 29 -16.01 -9.32 -13.92
CA GLY A 29 -17.20 -9.65 -13.15
C GLY A 29 -16.96 -10.23 -11.77
N LEU A 30 -15.75 -10.17 -11.21
CA LEU A 30 -15.44 -10.65 -9.87
C LEU A 30 -15.63 -9.55 -8.82
N ARG A 31 -15.96 -9.97 -7.59
CA ARG A 31 -16.04 -9.15 -6.40
C ARG A 31 -14.83 -9.39 -5.51
N LEU A 32 -14.08 -8.33 -5.21
CA LEU A 32 -12.92 -8.39 -4.34
C LEU A 32 -13.21 -7.71 -3.00
N VAL A 33 -12.71 -8.32 -1.93
CA VAL A 33 -12.88 -7.84 -0.56
C VAL A 33 -11.78 -6.84 -0.21
N GLY A 34 -12.15 -5.70 0.40
CA GLY A 34 -11.19 -4.67 0.79
C GLY A 34 -11.59 -3.84 2.01
N GLU A 35 -10.71 -2.94 2.41
CA GLU A 35 -10.93 -1.94 3.44
C GLU A 35 -10.37 -0.60 2.97
N LEU A 36 -11.12 0.46 3.20
CA LEU A 36 -10.65 1.84 3.09
C LEU A 36 -10.52 2.46 4.49
N ALA A 37 -9.29 2.83 4.85
CA ALA A 37 -8.99 3.59 6.07
C ALA A 37 -8.72 5.05 5.74
N LEU A 38 -9.45 5.96 6.38
CA LEU A 38 -9.44 7.41 6.13
C LEU A 38 -9.04 8.18 7.39
N PRO A 39 -8.45 9.37 7.27
CA PRO A 39 -8.30 10.29 8.40
C PRO A 39 -9.66 10.52 9.09
N LEU A 40 -9.64 10.72 10.41
CA LEU A 40 -10.86 10.80 11.20
C LEU A 40 -11.65 12.08 10.89
N GLU A 41 -10.97 13.23 10.91
CA GLU A 41 -11.57 14.56 10.86
C GLU A 41 -11.23 15.38 9.62
N ARG A 42 -10.24 14.94 8.83
CA ARG A 42 -9.75 15.66 7.65
C ARG A 42 -9.94 14.83 6.39
N ASP A 43 -9.95 15.50 5.26
CA ASP A 43 -9.84 14.83 3.97
C ASP A 43 -8.41 14.33 3.76
N PRO A 44 -8.25 13.20 3.05
CA PRO A 44 -6.92 12.68 2.77
C PRO A 44 -6.14 13.61 1.82
N VAL A 45 -4.85 13.79 2.10
CA VAL A 45 -3.94 14.55 1.23
C VAL A 45 -3.29 13.67 0.16
N ALA A 46 -3.28 12.36 0.38
CA ALA A 46 -2.84 11.35 -0.56
C ALA A 46 -3.55 10.01 -0.27
N THR A 47 -3.51 9.12 -1.24
CA THR A 47 -4.11 7.78 -1.15
C THR A 47 -3.10 6.73 -1.54
N LEU A 48 -2.95 5.71 -0.70
CA LEU A 48 -2.19 4.50 -1.01
C LEU A 48 -3.14 3.38 -1.43
N ILE A 49 -2.93 2.83 -2.61
CA ILE A 49 -3.59 1.62 -3.11
C ILE A 49 -2.59 0.48 -2.92
N THR A 50 -2.88 -0.49 -2.04
CA THR A 50 -1.90 -1.52 -1.68
C THR A 50 -2.07 -2.79 -2.51
N LEU A 51 -0.96 -3.33 -3.00
CA LEU A 51 -0.89 -4.59 -3.76
C LEU A 51 -0.04 -5.58 -2.96
N HIS A 52 -0.68 -6.61 -2.41
CA HIS A 52 -0.09 -7.50 -1.40
C HIS A 52 0.92 -8.50 -1.97
N PRO A 53 1.77 -9.12 -1.11
CA PRO A 53 2.69 -10.18 -1.50
C PRO A 53 1.96 -11.40 -2.08
N LEU A 54 2.73 -12.35 -2.58
CA LEU A 54 2.25 -13.55 -3.28
C LEU A 54 1.20 -14.32 -2.45
N PRO A 55 -0.05 -14.45 -2.94
CA PRO A 55 -1.13 -15.07 -2.17
C PRO A 55 -0.89 -16.55 -1.85
N THR A 56 -0.26 -17.29 -2.75
CA THR A 56 0.09 -18.70 -2.55
C THR A 56 1.16 -18.92 -1.47
N HIS A 57 1.79 -17.85 -0.97
CA HIS A 57 2.78 -17.85 0.11
C HIS A 57 2.30 -17.01 1.32
N GLY A 58 0.98 -16.90 1.49
CA GLY A 58 0.38 -16.23 2.64
C GLY A 58 0.35 -14.70 2.55
N GLY A 59 0.51 -14.14 1.34
CA GLY A 59 0.27 -12.71 1.09
C GLY A 59 -1.21 -12.40 1.02
N TYR A 60 -1.65 -11.32 1.65
CA TYR A 60 -3.03 -10.82 1.65
C TYR A 60 -3.09 -9.38 2.15
N MET A 61 -4.26 -8.76 2.08
CA MET A 61 -4.44 -7.33 2.41
C MET A 61 -3.99 -6.95 3.83
N ASP A 62 -4.03 -7.87 4.78
CA ASP A 62 -3.60 -7.64 6.17
C ASP A 62 -2.15 -8.07 6.43
N SER A 63 -1.34 -8.37 5.39
CA SER A 63 0.11 -8.51 5.53
C SER A 63 0.67 -7.32 6.30
N HIS A 64 1.56 -7.59 7.25
CA HIS A 64 1.81 -6.72 8.41
C HIS A 64 2.20 -5.27 8.07
N VAL A 65 2.91 -5.03 6.96
CA VAL A 65 3.27 -3.66 6.52
C VAL A 65 2.01 -2.88 6.17
N PHE A 66 1.12 -3.45 5.37
CA PHE A 66 -0.11 -2.78 4.92
C PHE A 66 -1.11 -2.58 6.05
N ARG A 67 -1.25 -3.58 6.92
CA ARG A 67 -2.07 -3.45 8.13
C ARG A 67 -1.59 -2.30 9.00
N LYS A 68 -0.29 -2.18 9.24
CA LYS A 68 0.26 -1.10 10.07
C LYS A 68 0.24 0.25 9.35
N ALA A 69 0.38 0.30 8.03
CA ALA A 69 0.14 1.51 7.25
C ALA A 69 -1.29 2.01 7.47
N SER A 70 -2.28 1.14 7.32
CA SER A 70 -3.70 1.45 7.58
C SER A 70 -3.97 1.87 9.04
N TYR A 71 -3.24 1.30 10.00
CA TYR A 71 -3.41 1.63 11.42
C TYR A 71 -2.78 2.96 11.84
N ARG A 72 -1.85 3.50 11.07
CA ARG A 72 -1.04 4.65 11.48
C ARG A 72 -1.15 5.85 10.53
N LEU A 73 -1.06 5.64 9.22
CA LEU A 73 -0.93 6.74 8.27
C LEU A 73 -2.15 7.67 8.19
N PRO A 74 -3.41 7.18 8.33
CA PRO A 74 -4.54 8.09 8.35
C PRO A 74 -4.49 9.10 9.49
N ALA A 75 -4.09 8.66 10.69
CA ALA A 75 -3.99 9.52 11.86
C ALA A 75 -2.74 10.40 11.87
N LEU A 76 -1.59 9.86 11.43
CA LEU A 76 -0.29 10.52 11.56
C LEU A 76 0.04 11.44 10.40
N ALA A 77 -0.48 11.17 9.20
CA ALA A 77 -0.07 11.85 7.99
C ALA A 77 -1.22 12.21 7.03
N ASP A 78 -2.47 12.11 7.46
CA ASP A 78 -3.68 12.37 6.66
C ASP A 78 -3.68 11.59 5.32
N ILE A 79 -3.15 10.37 5.30
CA ILE A 79 -3.06 9.53 4.10
C ILE A 79 -4.15 8.45 4.17
N ALA A 80 -4.99 8.38 3.14
CA ALA A 80 -5.92 7.27 2.97
C ALA A 80 -5.18 5.98 2.59
N VAL A 81 -5.65 4.84 3.10
CA VAL A 81 -5.08 3.52 2.76
C VAL A 81 -6.18 2.59 2.28
N LEU A 82 -6.15 2.27 1.00
CA LEU A 82 -7.00 1.29 0.35
C LEU A 82 -6.26 -0.05 0.33
N ARG A 83 -6.79 -1.04 1.03
CA ARG A 83 -6.28 -2.41 1.06
C ARG A 83 -7.33 -3.37 0.53
N PHE A 84 -6.93 -4.32 -0.28
CA PHE A 84 -7.84 -5.34 -0.78
C PHE A 84 -7.10 -6.68 -1.01
N ASN A 85 -7.86 -7.75 -1.02
CA ASN A 85 -7.39 -9.06 -1.44
C ASN A 85 -7.53 -9.18 -2.96
N THR A 86 -6.45 -9.52 -3.66
CA THR A 86 -6.57 -9.91 -5.08
C THR A 86 -7.41 -11.18 -5.22
N ARG A 87 -7.83 -11.49 -6.43
CA ARG A 87 -8.65 -12.67 -6.77
C ARG A 87 -8.18 -13.96 -6.07
N GLY A 88 -9.13 -14.71 -5.53
CA GLY A 88 -8.89 -15.98 -4.84
C GLY A 88 -8.22 -15.88 -3.48
N THR A 89 -7.92 -14.67 -2.99
CA THR A 89 -7.23 -14.46 -1.71
C THR A 89 -8.24 -14.33 -0.57
N THR A 90 -7.93 -14.96 0.57
CA THR A 90 -8.76 -14.97 1.79
C THR A 90 -8.10 -14.18 2.93
N SER A 91 -8.91 -13.47 3.70
CA SER A 91 -8.54 -12.83 4.97
C SER A 91 -9.68 -12.97 5.98
N ASP A 92 -9.50 -12.44 7.19
CA ASP A 92 -10.57 -12.38 8.21
C ASP A 92 -11.80 -11.57 7.74
N ARG A 93 -11.65 -10.75 6.69
CA ARG A 93 -12.74 -9.95 6.10
C ARG A 93 -13.52 -10.69 5.01
N GLY A 94 -13.11 -11.88 4.64
CA GLY A 94 -13.72 -12.71 3.61
C GLY A 94 -12.76 -13.11 2.49
N THR A 95 -13.32 -13.73 1.46
CA THR A 95 -12.59 -14.23 0.30
C THR A 95 -12.98 -13.43 -0.94
N SER A 96 -11.99 -12.93 -1.68
CA SER A 96 -12.16 -12.38 -3.02
C SER A 96 -12.46 -13.50 -4.01
N GLU A 97 -13.40 -13.27 -4.92
CA GLU A 97 -13.81 -14.25 -5.92
C GLU A 97 -12.66 -14.55 -6.92
N GLY A 98 -12.82 -15.60 -7.71
CA GLY A 98 -11.84 -16.07 -8.69
C GLY A 98 -10.69 -16.86 -8.09
N GLY A 99 -9.54 -16.84 -8.74
CA GLY A 99 -8.33 -17.56 -8.33
C GLY A 99 -7.05 -16.87 -8.80
N TYR A 100 -5.95 -17.12 -8.10
CA TYR A 100 -4.63 -16.63 -8.48
C TYR A 100 -4.24 -17.12 -9.88
N ASP A 101 -3.82 -16.20 -10.77
CA ASP A 101 -3.48 -16.50 -12.16
C ASP A 101 -2.07 -16.03 -12.57
N ALA A 102 -1.12 -16.10 -11.66
CA ALA A 102 0.28 -15.80 -11.91
C ALA A 102 0.51 -14.42 -12.57
N ALA A 103 -0.09 -13.40 -12.03
CA ALA A 103 -0.05 -12.00 -12.45
C ALA A 103 -0.78 -11.68 -13.77
N ARG A 104 -1.47 -12.61 -14.41
CA ARG A 104 -2.16 -12.35 -15.69
C ARG A 104 -3.47 -11.62 -15.50
N ASP A 105 -4.43 -12.28 -14.84
CA ASP A 105 -5.77 -11.73 -14.64
C ASP A 105 -5.87 -10.79 -13.44
N GLU A 106 -4.86 -10.77 -12.56
CA GLU A 106 -4.71 -9.73 -11.54
C GLU A 106 -4.66 -8.31 -12.11
N ARG A 107 -4.48 -8.14 -13.43
CA ARG A 107 -4.63 -6.85 -14.12
C ARG A 107 -6.00 -6.20 -13.88
N PHE A 108 -7.06 -7.02 -13.85
CA PHE A 108 -8.41 -6.52 -13.60
C PHE A 108 -8.61 -6.10 -12.16
N ASP A 109 -7.90 -6.72 -11.22
CA ASP A 109 -7.93 -6.37 -9.80
C ASP A 109 -7.25 -5.03 -9.56
N VAL A 110 -6.08 -4.81 -10.20
CA VAL A 110 -5.36 -3.54 -10.14
C VAL A 110 -6.20 -2.41 -10.75
N ALA A 111 -6.78 -2.66 -11.93
CA ALA A 111 -7.64 -1.68 -12.61
C ALA A 111 -8.85 -1.30 -11.73
N ALA A 112 -9.55 -2.29 -11.15
CA ALA A 112 -10.69 -2.06 -10.28
C ALA A 112 -10.32 -1.23 -9.02
N ALA A 113 -9.13 -1.44 -8.47
CA ALA A 113 -8.67 -0.68 -7.31
C ALA A 113 -8.32 0.78 -7.67
N ILE A 114 -7.72 1.00 -8.83
CA ILE A 114 -7.44 2.36 -9.36
C ILE A 114 -8.75 3.08 -9.65
N GLU A 115 -9.66 2.45 -10.39
CA GLU A 115 -10.97 2.98 -10.73
C GLU A 115 -11.79 3.34 -9.48
N PHE A 116 -11.86 2.45 -8.50
CA PHE A 116 -12.52 2.74 -7.23
C PHE A 116 -11.94 3.99 -6.56
N ALA A 117 -10.62 4.13 -6.54
CA ALA A 117 -9.97 5.30 -5.94
C ALA A 117 -10.14 6.56 -6.77
N GLU A 118 -10.24 6.47 -8.09
CA GLU A 118 -10.45 7.60 -8.99
C GLU A 118 -11.85 8.18 -8.84
N PHE A 119 -12.88 7.34 -8.77
CA PHE A 119 -14.28 7.76 -8.75
C PHE A 119 -14.84 7.95 -7.34
N ALA A 120 -14.07 7.73 -6.27
CA ALA A 120 -14.50 8.03 -4.92
C ALA A 120 -14.70 9.55 -4.71
N GLN A 121 -15.90 9.94 -4.24
CA GLN A 121 -16.26 11.35 -4.11
C GLN A 121 -16.49 11.84 -2.68
N ALA A 122 -16.63 10.93 -1.72
CA ALA A 122 -16.95 11.29 -0.34
C ALA A 122 -16.16 10.47 0.71
N PRO A 123 -14.95 10.87 1.08
CA PRO A 123 -14.14 11.95 0.51
C PRO A 123 -13.50 11.57 -0.83
N ALA A 124 -13.06 12.55 -1.61
CA ALA A 124 -12.25 12.32 -2.79
C ALA A 124 -10.90 11.70 -2.40
N LEU A 125 -10.49 10.65 -3.11
CA LEU A 125 -9.21 9.98 -2.91
C LEU A 125 -8.18 10.58 -3.89
N VAL A 126 -7.47 11.60 -3.42
CA VAL A 126 -6.52 12.40 -4.21
C VAL A 126 -5.10 11.84 -4.16
N ASN A 127 -4.22 12.31 -5.06
CA ASN A 127 -2.79 11.96 -5.09
C ASN A 127 -2.57 10.46 -4.89
N ARG A 128 -3.08 9.68 -5.82
CA ARG A 128 -3.13 8.21 -5.72
C ARG A 128 -1.78 7.60 -6.04
N TRP A 129 -1.28 6.77 -5.13
CA TRP A 129 -0.01 6.05 -5.24
C TRP A 129 -0.25 4.56 -5.09
N LEU A 130 0.42 3.76 -5.92
CA LEU A 130 0.48 2.32 -5.71
C LEU A 130 1.56 1.99 -4.67
N LEU A 131 1.24 1.12 -3.73
CA LEU A 131 2.17 0.56 -2.78
C LEU A 131 2.20 -0.96 -2.96
N GLY A 132 3.14 -1.45 -3.76
CA GLY A 132 3.35 -2.88 -3.98
C GLY A 132 4.34 -3.47 -2.98
N TRP A 133 4.15 -4.74 -2.62
CA TRP A 133 5.14 -5.50 -1.86
C TRP A 133 5.37 -6.86 -2.49
N SER A 134 6.64 -7.22 -2.77
CA SER A 134 7.01 -8.49 -3.42
C SER A 134 6.22 -8.70 -4.72
N PHE A 135 5.42 -9.74 -4.85
CA PHE A 135 4.50 -9.96 -5.98
C PHE A 135 3.69 -8.72 -6.35
N GLY A 136 3.19 -7.99 -5.36
CA GLY A 136 2.44 -6.75 -5.60
C GLY A 136 3.25 -5.65 -6.30
N THR A 137 4.60 -5.71 -6.26
CA THR A 137 5.45 -4.79 -7.03
C THR A 137 5.44 -5.10 -8.51
N ASP A 138 5.41 -6.39 -8.87
CA ASP A 138 5.24 -6.82 -10.26
C ASP A 138 3.89 -6.36 -10.80
N LEU A 139 2.80 -6.52 -10.03
CA LEU A 139 1.49 -6.02 -10.41
C LEU A 139 1.47 -4.50 -10.62
N ALA A 140 2.12 -3.75 -9.71
CA ALA A 140 2.24 -2.29 -9.85
C ALA A 140 2.98 -1.91 -11.14
N LEU A 141 4.10 -2.58 -11.43
CA LEU A 141 4.90 -2.29 -12.63
C LEU A 141 4.18 -2.69 -13.92
N MET A 142 3.48 -3.82 -13.92
CA MET A 142 2.80 -4.35 -15.12
C MET A 142 1.53 -3.58 -15.46
N TYR A 143 0.75 -3.19 -14.45
CA TYR A 143 -0.63 -2.73 -14.65
C TYR A 143 -0.96 -1.38 -14.00
N GLY A 144 -0.03 -0.82 -13.23
CA GLY A 144 -0.28 0.39 -12.46
C GLY A 144 0.16 1.69 -13.13
N ASN A 145 0.69 1.65 -14.35
CA ASN A 145 1.08 2.85 -15.08
C ASN A 145 -0.15 3.51 -15.71
N ASP A 146 -1.00 4.07 -14.88
CA ASP A 146 -2.29 4.66 -15.22
C ASP A 146 -2.26 6.19 -15.00
N PRO A 147 -2.92 7.01 -15.86
CA PRO A 147 -3.02 8.45 -15.68
C PRO A 147 -3.60 8.90 -14.33
N ALA A 148 -4.45 8.10 -13.71
CA ALA A 148 -5.03 8.37 -12.39
C ALA A 148 -4.05 8.17 -11.23
N VAL A 149 -2.82 7.67 -11.50
CA VAL A 149 -1.80 7.32 -10.50
C VAL A 149 -0.60 8.25 -10.60
N GLU A 150 -0.14 8.83 -9.48
CA GLU A 150 1.03 9.71 -9.40
C GLU A 150 2.34 8.93 -9.51
N GLY A 151 2.37 7.69 -9.00
CA GLY A 151 3.56 6.87 -9.00
C GLY A 151 3.40 5.56 -8.23
N ALA A 152 4.50 4.82 -8.15
CA ALA A 152 4.57 3.54 -7.45
C ALA A 152 5.69 3.52 -6.40
N ILE A 153 5.37 2.97 -5.23
CA ILE A 153 6.32 2.64 -4.17
C ILE A 153 6.39 1.11 -4.11
N LEU A 154 7.59 0.59 -4.30
CA LEU A 154 7.85 -0.84 -4.48
C LEU A 154 8.68 -1.36 -3.29
N LEU A 155 8.12 -2.25 -2.50
CA LEU A 155 8.80 -2.87 -1.36
C LEU A 155 9.31 -4.26 -1.75
N SER A 156 10.62 -4.49 -1.67
CA SER A 156 11.26 -5.76 -2.02
C SER A 156 10.85 -6.25 -3.42
N PRO A 157 11.07 -5.48 -4.50
CA PRO A 157 10.65 -5.87 -5.85
C PRO A 157 11.48 -7.04 -6.37
N PRO A 158 10.89 -8.22 -6.66
CA PRO A 158 11.64 -9.37 -7.18
C PRO A 158 11.85 -9.30 -8.69
N LEU A 159 11.08 -8.49 -9.42
CA LEU A 159 11.03 -8.40 -10.88
C LEU A 159 10.89 -9.78 -11.54
N LYS A 160 9.94 -10.57 -11.02
CA LYS A 160 9.72 -11.96 -11.44
C LYS A 160 8.75 -12.07 -12.62
N PHE A 161 7.74 -11.20 -12.64
CA PHE A 161 6.68 -11.18 -13.66
C PHE A 161 6.79 -9.94 -14.55
N SER A 162 7.28 -8.83 -14.02
CA SER A 162 7.49 -7.61 -14.79
C SER A 162 8.75 -7.71 -15.65
N GLY A 163 8.60 -7.40 -16.94
CA GLY A 163 9.68 -7.41 -17.94
C GLY A 163 10.20 -6.01 -18.31
N PRO A 164 11.20 -5.93 -19.19
CA PRO A 164 11.76 -4.66 -19.66
C PRO A 164 10.73 -3.69 -20.25
N GLU A 165 9.70 -4.21 -20.93
CA GLU A 165 8.62 -3.43 -21.55
C GLU A 165 7.80 -2.65 -20.50
N HIS A 166 7.58 -3.23 -19.32
CA HIS A 166 6.88 -2.57 -18.23
C HIS A 166 7.73 -1.43 -17.65
N LEU A 167 9.04 -1.66 -17.46
CA LEU A 167 9.96 -0.62 -17.00
C LEU A 167 10.06 0.53 -18.01
N GLN A 168 10.09 0.23 -19.32
CA GLN A 168 10.06 1.24 -20.38
C GLN A 168 8.76 2.05 -20.36
N GLY A 169 7.61 1.42 -20.10
CA GLY A 169 6.33 2.10 -19.93
C GLY A 169 6.38 3.14 -18.80
N TRP A 170 6.94 2.79 -17.64
CA TRP A 170 7.14 3.72 -16.53
C TRP A 170 8.14 4.83 -16.89
N ALA A 171 9.24 4.51 -17.56
CA ALA A 171 10.21 5.50 -18.05
C ALA A 171 9.54 6.53 -18.97
N ALA A 172 8.76 6.06 -19.94
CA ALA A 172 8.06 6.91 -20.89
C ALA A 172 6.98 7.80 -20.24
N SER A 173 6.33 7.31 -19.20
CA SER A 173 5.28 8.07 -18.48
C SER A 173 5.82 9.23 -17.65
N GLY A 174 7.11 9.18 -17.26
CA GLY A 174 7.72 10.15 -16.36
C GLY A 174 7.23 10.07 -14.90
N ARG A 175 6.29 9.16 -14.58
CA ARG A 175 5.73 9.02 -13.23
C ARG A 175 6.78 8.48 -12.26
N SER A 176 6.66 8.89 -11.00
CA SER A 176 7.61 8.53 -9.95
C SER A 176 7.60 7.04 -9.65
N VAL A 177 8.78 6.44 -9.54
CA VAL A 177 8.98 5.07 -9.04
C VAL A 177 9.99 5.10 -7.90
N VAL A 178 9.61 4.61 -6.73
CA VAL A 178 10.49 4.52 -5.57
C VAL A 178 10.56 3.07 -5.12
N ALA A 179 11.75 2.47 -5.21
CA ALA A 179 11.98 1.09 -4.80
C ALA A 179 12.77 1.04 -3.49
N LEU A 180 12.15 0.49 -2.44
CA LEU A 180 12.82 0.16 -1.18
C LEU A 180 13.29 -1.29 -1.26
N VAL A 181 14.60 -1.47 -1.22
CA VAL A 181 15.23 -2.77 -1.42
C VAL A 181 15.99 -3.16 -0.15
N PRO A 182 15.60 -4.26 0.52
CA PRO A 182 16.33 -4.76 1.67
C PRO A 182 17.76 -5.18 1.30
N GLU A 183 18.73 -4.84 2.15
CA GLU A 183 20.12 -5.27 1.93
C GLU A 183 20.26 -6.78 1.85
N LEU A 184 19.50 -7.49 2.71
CA LEU A 184 19.55 -8.95 2.84
C LEU A 184 18.35 -9.62 2.13
N ASP A 185 17.89 -9.03 1.01
CA ASP A 185 16.82 -9.61 0.21
C ASP A 185 17.30 -10.88 -0.52
N ASP A 186 16.46 -11.91 -0.52
CA ASP A 186 16.79 -13.20 -1.14
C ASP A 186 16.54 -13.20 -2.65
N TYR A 187 15.82 -12.19 -3.19
CA TYR A 187 15.43 -12.12 -4.60
C TYR A 187 16.20 -11.06 -5.36
N LEU A 188 16.27 -9.84 -4.84
CA LEU A 188 16.93 -8.72 -5.50
C LEU A 188 17.59 -7.82 -4.45
N ARG A 189 18.91 -7.69 -4.50
CA ARG A 189 19.69 -6.83 -3.61
C ARG A 189 19.86 -5.42 -4.16
N PRO A 190 20.20 -4.41 -3.32
CA PRO A 190 20.27 -3.01 -3.73
C PRO A 190 21.13 -2.75 -4.97
N ASP A 191 22.32 -3.32 -5.04
CA ASP A 191 23.26 -3.10 -6.17
C ASP A 191 22.70 -3.60 -7.51
N GLU A 192 22.02 -4.73 -7.51
CA GLU A 192 21.36 -5.27 -8.69
C GLU A 192 20.07 -4.50 -9.00
N ALA A 193 19.33 -4.09 -7.96
CA ALA A 193 18.14 -3.25 -8.16
C ALA A 193 18.49 -1.93 -8.84
N VAL A 194 19.57 -1.25 -8.43
CA VAL A 194 20.04 -0.02 -9.09
C VAL A 194 20.28 -0.25 -10.58
N LYS A 195 20.92 -1.36 -10.96
CA LYS A 195 21.15 -1.72 -12.38
C LYS A 195 19.83 -1.98 -13.11
N ARG A 196 18.92 -2.73 -12.51
CA ARG A 196 17.63 -3.08 -13.14
C ARG A 196 16.73 -1.86 -13.31
N PHE A 197 16.61 -1.03 -12.29
CA PHE A 197 15.80 0.19 -12.31
C PHE A 197 16.46 1.35 -13.07
N SER A 198 17.70 1.27 -13.50
CA SER A 198 18.31 2.27 -14.38
C SER A 198 17.58 2.43 -15.73
N ALA A 199 16.75 1.46 -16.11
CA ALA A 199 15.84 1.55 -17.24
C ALA A 199 14.74 2.62 -17.05
N ILE A 200 14.52 3.10 -15.81
CA ILE A 200 13.55 4.15 -15.46
C ILE A 200 14.36 5.34 -14.92
N PRO A 201 14.67 6.36 -15.74
CA PRO A 201 15.59 7.45 -15.34
C PRO A 201 15.13 8.21 -14.08
N GLN A 202 13.83 8.32 -13.87
CA GLN A 202 13.25 8.99 -12.69
C GLN A 202 13.09 8.06 -11.48
N ALA A 203 13.46 6.78 -11.56
CA ALA A 203 13.36 5.87 -10.43
C ALA A 203 14.38 6.19 -9.34
N ARG A 204 13.94 6.08 -8.10
CA ARG A 204 14.78 6.18 -6.92
C ARG A 204 14.85 4.82 -6.22
N VAL A 205 16.04 4.24 -6.15
CA VAL A 205 16.30 2.98 -5.45
C VAL A 205 16.93 3.28 -4.09
N ILE A 206 16.33 2.77 -3.03
CA ILE A 206 16.74 2.98 -1.63
C ILE A 206 17.10 1.63 -1.03
N GLY A 207 18.38 1.39 -0.82
CA GLY A 207 18.87 0.23 -0.04
C GLY A 207 18.58 0.44 1.45
N VAL A 208 18.08 -0.57 2.14
CA VAL A 208 17.82 -0.52 3.59
C VAL A 208 18.67 -1.55 4.30
N GLU A 209 19.68 -1.05 5.02
CA GLU A 209 20.67 -1.84 5.75
C GLU A 209 20.01 -2.78 6.78
N GLY A 210 20.47 -4.02 6.85
CA GLY A 210 19.99 -5.07 7.76
C GLY A 210 18.58 -5.57 7.50
N ALA A 211 17.82 -4.93 6.61
CA ALA A 211 16.46 -5.36 6.29
C ALA A 211 16.47 -6.67 5.48
N LYS A 212 15.41 -7.45 5.65
CA LYS A 212 15.11 -8.67 4.88
C LYS A 212 13.80 -8.50 4.11
N HIS A 213 13.56 -9.39 3.15
CA HIS A 213 12.40 -9.38 2.24
C HIS A 213 11.05 -9.07 2.91
N LEU A 214 10.84 -9.58 4.10
CA LEU A 214 9.57 -9.46 4.82
C LEU A 214 9.47 -8.23 5.74
N TRP A 215 10.48 -7.36 5.83
CA TRP A 215 10.43 -6.14 6.66
C TRP A 215 10.07 -6.38 8.14
N VAL A 216 10.48 -7.52 8.70
CA VAL A 216 10.14 -7.90 10.07
C VAL A 216 10.92 -7.05 11.06
N GLY A 217 10.21 -6.44 12.00
CA GLY A 217 10.76 -5.58 13.04
C GLY A 217 10.26 -4.14 12.94
N GLU A 218 10.03 -3.52 14.09
CA GLU A 218 9.50 -2.15 14.15
C GLU A 218 10.42 -1.11 13.50
N PRO A 219 11.77 -1.18 13.62
CA PRO A 219 12.66 -0.23 12.95
C PRO A 219 12.52 -0.26 11.42
N TYR A 220 12.42 -1.44 10.82
CA TYR A 220 12.28 -1.57 9.37
C TYR A 220 10.90 -1.13 8.89
N LEU A 221 9.86 -1.51 9.63
CA LEU A 221 8.52 -1.02 9.33
C LEU A 221 8.46 0.51 9.39
N ARG A 222 9.02 1.11 10.46
CA ARG A 222 9.06 2.55 10.60
C ARG A 222 9.77 3.20 9.42
N ARG A 223 10.93 2.67 9.03
CA ARG A 223 11.67 3.16 7.86
C ARG A 223 10.80 3.11 6.61
N VAL A 224 10.06 2.03 6.38
CA VAL A 224 9.12 1.91 5.25
C VAL A 224 8.05 3.00 5.32
N LEU A 225 7.41 3.21 6.47
CA LEU A 225 6.35 4.21 6.61
C LEU A 225 6.89 5.65 6.46
N ASP A 226 8.07 5.94 6.97
CA ASP A 226 8.72 7.25 6.82
C ASP A 226 9.06 7.54 5.35
N GLU A 227 9.56 6.56 4.60
CA GLU A 227 9.83 6.70 3.15
C GLU A 227 8.55 6.86 2.32
N ILE A 228 7.48 6.14 2.69
CA ILE A 228 6.16 6.33 2.07
C ILE A 228 5.73 7.79 2.25
N VAL A 229 5.74 8.29 3.48
CA VAL A 229 5.32 9.67 3.76
C VAL A 229 6.21 10.69 3.07
N ALA A 230 7.53 10.52 3.11
CA ALA A 230 8.47 11.40 2.41
C ALA A 230 8.22 11.44 0.89
N THR A 231 7.72 10.35 0.31
CA THR A 231 7.40 10.25 -1.12
C THR A 231 6.07 10.92 -1.45
N VAL A 232 4.99 10.57 -0.74
CA VAL A 232 3.63 11.00 -1.10
C VAL A 232 3.25 12.37 -0.50
N ARG A 233 3.98 12.83 0.51
CA ARG A 233 3.79 14.11 1.20
C ARG A 233 5.14 14.79 1.45
N PRO A 234 5.83 15.27 0.40
CA PRO A 234 7.13 15.88 0.53
C PRO A 234 7.14 17.04 1.54
N GLY A 235 8.17 17.08 2.40
CA GLY A 235 8.33 18.13 3.43
C GLY A 235 7.57 17.89 4.74
N PHE A 236 6.80 16.81 4.86
CA PHE A 236 6.11 16.50 6.12
C PHE A 236 7.06 16.09 7.26
N GLY A 237 8.21 15.52 6.94
CA GLY A 237 9.18 15.01 7.92
C GLY A 237 8.87 13.58 8.38
N PRO A 238 9.69 13.02 9.27
CA PRO A 238 9.49 11.67 9.79
C PRO A 238 8.24 11.59 10.67
N LEU A 239 7.61 10.43 10.69
CA LEU A 239 6.43 10.16 11.50
C LEU A 239 6.75 10.26 13.00
N PRO A 240 5.85 10.80 13.84
CA PRO A 240 6.04 10.84 15.28
C PRO A 240 6.10 9.42 15.88
N THR A 241 6.82 9.25 16.98
CA THR A 241 6.89 8.01 17.77
C THR A 241 5.85 7.95 18.87
N THR A 242 5.18 9.07 19.12
CA THR A 242 4.17 9.22 20.15
C THR A 242 2.88 9.78 19.56
N TRP A 243 1.77 9.41 20.17
CA TRP A 243 0.43 9.90 19.83
C TRP A 243 -0.16 10.64 21.02
N HIS A 244 -0.71 11.82 20.78
CA HIS A 244 -1.42 12.63 21.77
C HIS A 244 -2.92 12.61 21.45
N GLY A 245 -3.66 11.76 22.11
CA GLY A 245 -5.10 11.54 21.88
C GLY A 245 -5.51 10.14 22.30
N ASP A 246 -6.80 9.86 22.18
CA ASP A 246 -7.32 8.51 22.46
C ASP A 246 -6.73 7.51 21.46
N VAL A 247 -6.33 6.35 21.96
CA VAL A 247 -5.91 5.23 21.13
C VAL A 247 -7.14 4.36 20.90
N ALA A 248 -7.49 4.11 19.64
CA ALA A 248 -8.59 3.22 19.31
C ALA A 248 -8.31 1.84 19.92
N SER A 249 -9.24 1.30 20.70
CA SER A 249 -9.21 -0.11 21.04
C SER A 249 -9.47 -0.90 19.76
N ALA A 250 -8.79 -2.05 19.59
CA ALA A 250 -8.96 -2.92 18.42
C ALA A 250 -10.41 -3.36 18.16
N SER A 251 -11.31 -3.12 19.14
CA SER A 251 -12.74 -3.43 19.10
C SER A 251 -13.64 -2.33 18.52
N VAL A 252 -13.12 -1.14 18.18
CA VAL A 252 -13.92 -0.06 17.57
C VAL A 252 -13.73 -0.07 16.04
N ILE A 253 -13.89 -1.23 15.43
CA ILE A 253 -14.14 -1.36 14.02
C ILE A 253 -15.65 -1.56 13.87
N ALA A 254 -16.41 -0.46 13.80
CA ALA A 254 -17.82 -0.56 13.48
C ALA A 254 -17.95 -1.05 12.03
N PRO A 255 -18.71 -2.12 11.77
CA PRO A 255 -19.00 -2.52 10.39
C PRO A 255 -19.74 -1.35 9.72
N ALA A 256 -19.25 -0.91 8.58
CA ALA A 256 -19.92 0.09 7.77
C ALA A 256 -21.27 -0.44 7.33
N LYS A 257 -22.34 0.37 7.50
CA LYS A 257 -23.62 0.09 6.87
C LYS A 257 -23.38 -0.03 5.36
N LYS A 258 -23.78 -1.17 4.78
CA LYS A 258 -23.79 -1.39 3.33
C LYS A 258 -24.56 -0.24 2.70
N THR A 259 -23.87 0.69 2.08
CA THR A 259 -24.49 1.65 1.17
C THR A 259 -24.29 1.07 -0.22
N ALA A 260 -25.36 0.51 -0.76
CA ALA A 260 -25.42 0.20 -2.17
C ALA A 260 -25.30 1.50 -2.96
N LEU A 261 -24.42 1.55 -3.95
CA LEU A 261 -24.41 2.50 -5.04
C LEU A 261 -25.43 2.09 -6.08
#